data_c0bbaa2b56f765be07e33fe7c8acf294
#
_entry.id   c0bbaa2b56f765be07e33fe7c8acf294
#
_cell.length_a   1.000
_cell.length_b   1.000
_cell.length_c   1.000
_cell.angle_alpha   90.00
_cell.angle_beta   90.00
_cell.angle_gamma   90.00
#
_symmetry.space_group_name_H-M   'P 1'
#
loop_
_entity.id
_entity.type
_entity.pdbx_description
1 polymer ?
#
loop_
_entity_poly.entity_id
_entity_poly.type
_entity_poly.pdbx_seq_one_letter_code
_entity_poly.pdbx_strand_id
1 'polypeptide(L)'
;MTKITSLKQITANKLNAQRSTGPRTEKGKAWARRNAIKHGLRSVDVITVGENSSEFEQFNQQMLKELQPVDLFSMQLVNKIVITAWNLKRSDKIQSGILAYEMQSYEADEYKNKLQPINHSDFAKEDATTVTYHNLIMGLSFLRDCNSGNAIVKLGSYETRLLHRYSQLHVQLKAYKREHYESR
;
A
#
# COMPACT_ATOMS: atom_id res chain seq x y z
N MET A 1 17.69 -22.53 -3.12
CA MET A 1 19.11 -22.20 -3.35
C MET A 1 19.22 -20.76 -3.78
N THR A 2 19.67 -19.87 -2.94
CA THR A 2 19.94 -18.46 -3.26
C THR A 2 21.16 -18.40 -4.18
N LYS A 3 20.99 -17.93 -5.42
CA LYS A 3 22.09 -17.67 -6.35
C LYS A 3 23.00 -16.58 -5.76
N ILE A 4 24.19 -16.96 -5.30
CA ILE A 4 25.22 -16.02 -4.87
C ILE A 4 25.74 -15.30 -6.11
N THR A 5 25.57 -13.98 -6.18
CA THR A 5 26.01 -13.15 -7.31
C THR A 5 27.55 -13.09 -7.30
N SER A 6 28.20 -13.41 -8.41
CA SER A 6 29.66 -13.41 -8.50
C SER A 6 30.25 -12.00 -8.38
N LEU A 7 31.47 -11.86 -7.86
CA LEU A 7 32.19 -10.58 -7.74
C LEU A 7 32.29 -9.84 -9.10
N LYS A 8 32.52 -10.56 -10.19
CA LYS A 8 32.51 -10.02 -11.56
C LYS A 8 31.17 -9.36 -11.90
N GLN A 9 30.05 -9.99 -11.52
CA GLN A 9 28.72 -9.50 -11.78
C GLN A 9 28.36 -8.29 -10.91
N ILE A 10 28.84 -8.26 -9.66
CA ILE A 10 28.70 -7.12 -8.77
C ILE A 10 29.46 -5.91 -9.32
N THR A 11 30.68 -6.10 -9.77
CA THR A 11 31.51 -5.03 -10.36
C THR A 11 30.91 -4.49 -11.65
N ALA A 12 30.44 -5.37 -12.56
CA ALA A 12 29.75 -4.98 -13.78
C ALA A 12 28.46 -4.19 -13.49
N ASN A 13 27.66 -4.64 -12.53
CA ASN A 13 26.43 -3.96 -12.12
C ASN A 13 26.71 -2.57 -11.53
N LYS A 14 27.78 -2.43 -10.73
CA LYS A 14 28.19 -1.14 -10.16
C LYS A 14 28.64 -0.15 -11.25
N LEU A 15 29.38 -0.62 -12.26
CA LEU A 15 29.80 0.17 -13.40
C LEU A 15 28.60 0.58 -14.29
N ASN A 16 27.68 -0.33 -14.52
CA ASN A 16 26.46 -0.04 -15.28
C ASN A 16 25.53 0.91 -14.56
N ALA A 17 25.42 0.81 -13.23
CA ALA A 17 24.65 1.75 -12.41
C ALA A 17 25.21 3.19 -12.48
N GLN A 18 26.53 3.35 -12.49
CA GLN A 18 27.18 4.67 -12.66
C GLN A 18 26.94 5.28 -14.04
N ARG A 19 26.75 4.46 -15.07
CA ARG A 19 26.46 4.91 -16.47
C ARG A 19 24.97 5.08 -16.72
N SER A 20 24.12 4.59 -15.83
CA SER A 20 22.67 4.66 -15.97
C SER A 20 22.19 6.07 -15.60
N THR A 21 21.82 6.85 -16.60
CA THR A 21 21.30 8.22 -16.42
C THR A 21 19.77 8.27 -16.36
N GLY A 22 19.11 7.12 -16.25
CA GLY A 22 17.64 7.03 -16.30
C GLY A 22 17.05 7.38 -17.68
N PRO A 23 15.73 7.42 -17.80
CA PRO A 23 15.06 7.74 -19.08
C PRO A 23 15.25 9.20 -19.46
N ARG A 24 15.77 9.45 -20.69
CA ARG A 24 16.02 10.80 -21.21
C ARG A 24 14.85 11.37 -22.01
N THR A 25 14.04 10.51 -22.62
CA THR A 25 12.87 10.93 -23.41
C THR A 25 11.67 11.19 -22.53
N GLU A 26 10.79 12.12 -22.91
CA GLU A 26 9.54 12.39 -22.19
C GLU A 26 8.67 11.12 -22.05
N LYS A 27 8.60 10.31 -23.10
CA LYS A 27 7.90 9.03 -23.10
C LYS A 27 8.52 8.02 -22.12
N GLY A 28 9.85 7.99 -22.05
CA GLY A 28 10.58 7.14 -21.08
C GLY A 28 10.43 7.63 -19.65
N LYS A 29 10.45 8.95 -19.43
CA LYS A 29 10.18 9.57 -18.11
C LYS A 29 8.74 9.28 -17.65
N ALA A 30 7.77 9.43 -18.56
CA ALA A 30 6.37 9.10 -18.26
C ALA A 30 6.19 7.61 -17.93
N TRP A 31 6.92 6.72 -18.60
CA TRP A 31 6.90 5.28 -18.33
C TRP A 31 7.54 4.94 -16.98
N ALA A 32 8.71 5.52 -16.67
CA ALA A 32 9.37 5.36 -15.39
C ALA A 32 8.53 5.93 -14.24
N ARG A 33 7.91 7.11 -14.45
CA ARG A 33 6.96 7.73 -13.53
C ARG A 33 5.74 6.82 -13.30
N ARG A 34 5.17 6.23 -14.34
CA ARG A 34 4.06 5.27 -14.25
C ARG A 34 4.44 4.01 -13.48
N ASN A 35 5.67 3.49 -13.66
CA ASN A 35 6.17 2.36 -12.89
C ASN A 35 6.42 2.70 -11.42
N ALA A 36 6.87 3.92 -11.11
CA ALA A 36 6.99 4.41 -9.74
C ALA A 36 5.62 4.62 -9.08
N ILE A 37 4.60 4.99 -9.86
CA ILE A 37 3.20 5.17 -9.44
C ILE A 37 2.47 3.80 -9.32
N LYS A 38 3.00 2.71 -9.88
CA LYS A 38 2.32 1.42 -9.99
C LYS A 38 1.72 0.89 -8.68
N HIS A 39 2.20 1.37 -7.55
CA HIS A 39 1.64 1.07 -6.24
C HIS A 39 1.21 2.31 -5.45
N GLY A 40 1.43 3.53 -5.94
CA GLY A 40 1.03 4.79 -5.31
C GLY A 40 1.59 5.07 -3.91
N LEU A 41 2.19 4.06 -3.27
CA LEU A 41 2.63 4.08 -1.87
C LEU A 41 3.85 4.98 -1.61
N ARG A 42 4.60 5.32 -2.66
CA ARG A 42 5.77 6.22 -2.63
C ARG A 42 5.63 7.38 -3.62
N SER A 43 4.42 7.62 -4.13
CA SER A 43 4.18 8.72 -5.04
C SER A 43 4.43 10.04 -4.33
N VAL A 44 5.08 10.97 -5.03
CA VAL A 44 5.19 12.38 -4.63
C VAL A 44 3.81 13.05 -4.78
N ASP A 45 3.01 12.57 -5.73
CA ASP A 45 1.65 13.03 -5.91
C ASP A 45 0.77 12.44 -4.79
N VAL A 46 0.11 13.29 -4.06
CA VAL A 46 -0.76 12.91 -2.93
C VAL A 46 -1.93 12.06 -3.41
N ILE A 47 -2.41 12.31 -4.64
CA ILE A 47 -3.53 11.61 -5.28
C ILE A 47 -2.97 10.75 -6.41
N THR A 48 -3.32 9.47 -6.44
CA THR A 48 -2.92 8.54 -7.49
C THR A 48 -4.04 8.30 -8.50
N VAL A 49 -3.68 7.68 -9.62
CA VAL A 49 -4.67 7.30 -10.65
C VAL A 49 -5.72 6.37 -10.03
N GLY A 50 -6.99 6.72 -10.20
CA GLY A 50 -8.14 5.97 -9.65
C GLY A 50 -8.61 6.45 -8.28
N GLU A 51 -7.93 7.42 -7.65
CA GLU A 51 -8.42 8.07 -6.45
C GLU A 51 -9.27 9.30 -6.78
N ASN A 52 -10.24 9.57 -5.94
CA ASN A 52 -11.13 10.72 -6.07
C ASN A 52 -10.52 11.94 -5.37
N SER A 53 -10.19 12.98 -6.15
CA SER A 53 -9.62 14.22 -5.62
C SER A 53 -10.59 14.95 -4.68
N SER A 54 -11.90 14.88 -4.90
CA SER A 54 -12.87 15.51 -4.00
C SER A 54 -12.96 14.79 -2.65
N GLU A 55 -12.79 13.46 -2.63
CA GLU A 55 -12.73 12.68 -1.39
C GLU A 55 -11.48 13.05 -0.57
N PHE A 56 -10.34 13.23 -1.23
CA PHE A 56 -9.13 13.70 -0.58
C PHE A 56 -9.29 15.11 -0.03
N GLU A 57 -9.88 16.02 -0.80
CA GLU A 57 -10.06 17.40 -0.37
C GLU A 57 -10.99 17.51 0.85
N GLN A 58 -12.10 16.77 0.87
CA GLN A 58 -12.98 16.68 2.04
C GLN A 58 -12.24 16.13 3.27
N PHE A 59 -11.46 15.07 3.09
CA PHE A 59 -10.63 14.50 4.14
C PHE A 59 -9.60 15.49 4.66
N ASN A 60 -8.90 16.20 3.78
CA ASN A 60 -7.93 17.24 4.11
C ASN A 60 -8.57 18.37 4.93
N GLN A 61 -9.72 18.89 4.48
CA GLN A 61 -10.46 19.94 5.19
C GLN A 61 -10.91 19.48 6.57
N GLN A 62 -11.38 18.25 6.70
CA GLN A 62 -11.76 17.70 8.00
C GLN A 62 -10.57 17.61 8.95
N MET A 63 -9.43 17.13 8.49
CA MET A 63 -8.20 17.03 9.29
C MET A 63 -7.66 18.41 9.67
N LEU A 64 -7.70 19.39 8.78
CA LEU A 64 -7.30 20.78 9.08
C LEU A 64 -8.21 21.40 10.15
N LYS A 65 -9.51 21.16 10.08
CA LYS A 65 -10.48 21.62 11.08
C LYS A 65 -10.25 20.99 12.44
N GLU A 66 -9.89 19.72 12.49
CA GLU A 66 -9.66 18.97 13.73
C GLU A 66 -8.31 19.34 14.35
N LEU A 67 -7.25 19.38 13.52
CA LEU A 67 -5.89 19.60 14.00
C LEU A 67 -5.52 21.07 14.17
N GLN A 68 -6.31 22.01 13.64
CA GLN A 68 -6.19 23.46 13.84
C GLN A 68 -4.74 23.97 13.84
N PRO A 69 -4.02 23.94 12.71
CA PRO A 69 -2.68 24.50 12.61
C PRO A 69 -2.74 26.03 12.81
N VAL A 70 -1.83 26.58 13.60
CA VAL A 70 -1.83 28.01 13.99
C VAL A 70 -0.75 28.83 13.30
N ASP A 71 0.27 28.16 12.75
CA ASP A 71 1.37 28.78 12.01
C ASP A 71 1.88 27.89 10.89
N LEU A 72 2.87 28.38 10.13
CA LEU A 72 3.43 27.66 8.98
C LEU A 72 4.06 26.33 9.38
N PHE A 73 4.71 26.24 10.54
CA PHE A 73 5.35 25.00 10.97
C PHE A 73 4.32 23.93 11.34
N SER A 74 3.34 24.30 12.16
CA SER A 74 2.22 23.41 12.52
C SER A 74 1.42 22.99 11.28
N MET A 75 1.23 23.90 10.29
CA MET A 75 0.60 23.58 9.00
C MET A 75 1.41 22.52 8.23
N GLN A 76 2.73 22.62 8.19
CA GLN A 76 3.58 21.61 7.56
C GLN A 76 3.48 20.23 8.25
N LEU A 77 3.41 20.22 9.59
CA LEU A 77 3.21 18.97 10.34
C LEU A 77 1.83 18.37 10.03
N VAL A 78 0.78 19.19 10.03
CA VAL A 78 -0.58 18.74 9.70
C VAL A 78 -0.65 18.21 8.29
N ASN A 79 -0.06 18.87 7.30
CA ASN A 79 0.01 18.36 5.93
C ASN A 79 0.70 16.97 5.85
N LYS A 80 1.78 16.76 6.61
CA LYS A 80 2.43 15.44 6.68
C LYS A 80 1.53 14.39 7.35
N ILE A 81 0.77 14.78 8.38
CA ILE A 81 -0.21 13.90 9.03
C ILE A 81 -1.29 13.49 8.04
N VAL A 82 -1.88 14.45 7.32
CA VAL A 82 -2.91 14.21 6.30
C VAL A 82 -2.43 13.24 5.22
N ILE A 83 -1.25 13.50 4.66
CA ILE A 83 -0.67 12.62 3.62
C ILE A 83 -0.42 11.22 4.16
N THR A 84 0.06 11.10 5.40
CA THR A 84 0.34 9.79 6.01
C THR A 84 -0.94 9.02 6.28
N ALA A 85 -1.98 9.70 6.79
CA ALA A 85 -3.30 9.11 7.01
C ALA A 85 -3.98 8.68 5.68
N TRP A 86 -3.84 9.49 4.63
CA TRP A 86 -4.34 9.13 3.30
C TRP A 86 -3.64 7.90 2.72
N ASN A 87 -2.33 7.78 2.93
CA ASN A 87 -1.57 6.60 2.53
C ASN A 87 -1.98 5.34 3.31
N LEU A 88 -2.35 5.46 4.60
CA LEU A 88 -2.94 4.36 5.37
C LEU A 88 -4.27 3.91 4.77
N LYS A 89 -5.18 4.86 4.51
CA LYS A 89 -6.46 4.56 3.84
C LYS A 89 -6.27 3.91 2.46
N ARG A 90 -5.20 4.28 1.74
CA ARG A 90 -4.83 3.66 0.48
C ARG A 90 -4.33 2.23 0.67
N SER A 91 -3.55 1.95 1.72
CA SER A 91 -3.07 0.58 1.98
C SER A 91 -4.21 -0.38 2.23
N ASP A 92 -5.27 0.03 2.96
CA ASP A 92 -6.49 -0.76 3.16
C ASP A 92 -7.18 -1.10 1.82
N LYS A 93 -7.32 -0.10 0.94
CA LYS A 93 -7.90 -0.31 -0.41
C LYS A 93 -7.05 -1.25 -1.26
N ILE A 94 -5.72 -1.15 -1.18
CA ILE A 94 -4.80 -2.05 -1.91
C ILE A 94 -4.92 -3.47 -1.37
N GLN A 95 -4.96 -3.67 -0.06
CA GLN A 95 -5.13 -4.99 0.55
C GLN A 95 -6.43 -5.64 0.09
N SER A 96 -7.53 -4.90 0.13
CA SER A 96 -8.83 -5.37 -0.37
C SER A 96 -8.77 -5.72 -1.86
N GLY A 97 -8.07 -4.91 -2.66
CA GLY A 97 -7.89 -5.16 -4.09
C GLY A 97 -7.03 -6.40 -4.38
N ILE A 98 -5.99 -6.66 -3.60
CA ILE A 98 -5.17 -7.88 -3.73
C ILE A 98 -6.03 -9.11 -3.44
N LEU A 99 -6.78 -9.09 -2.33
CA LEU A 99 -7.67 -10.20 -1.96
C LEU A 99 -8.74 -10.44 -3.02
N ALA A 100 -9.39 -9.38 -3.51
CA ALA A 100 -10.41 -9.49 -4.56
C ALA A 100 -9.83 -10.08 -5.86
N TYR A 101 -8.63 -9.65 -6.26
CA TYR A 101 -7.94 -10.19 -7.44
C TYR A 101 -7.61 -11.68 -7.27
N GLU A 102 -7.09 -12.06 -6.11
CA GLU A 102 -6.76 -13.46 -5.84
C GLU A 102 -8.03 -14.34 -5.76
N MET A 103 -9.12 -13.82 -5.17
CA MET A 103 -10.42 -14.51 -5.14
C MET A 103 -10.96 -14.74 -6.56
N GLN A 104 -10.98 -13.69 -7.39
CA GLN A 104 -11.43 -13.79 -8.78
C GLN A 104 -10.56 -14.76 -9.59
N SER A 105 -9.25 -14.75 -9.37
CA SER A 105 -8.32 -15.67 -10.03
C SER A 105 -8.51 -17.12 -9.57
N TYR A 106 -8.94 -17.34 -8.32
CA TYR A 106 -9.27 -18.67 -7.81
C TYR A 106 -10.51 -19.25 -8.47
N GLU A 107 -11.50 -18.41 -8.74
CA GLU A 107 -12.75 -18.82 -9.41
C GLU A 107 -12.58 -19.08 -10.90
N ALA A 108 -11.51 -18.57 -11.51
CA ALA A 108 -11.19 -18.84 -12.93
C ALA A 108 -10.87 -20.33 -13.13
N ASP A 109 -11.39 -20.92 -14.21
CA ASP A 109 -11.34 -22.37 -14.49
C ASP A 109 -9.92 -22.94 -14.53
N GLU A 110 -8.90 -22.17 -14.89
CA GLU A 110 -7.50 -22.62 -14.88
C GLU A 110 -7.00 -23.01 -13.49
N TYR A 111 -7.56 -22.42 -12.44
CA TYR A 111 -7.13 -22.70 -11.06
C TYR A 111 -7.92 -23.82 -10.42
N LYS A 112 -9.20 -23.96 -10.74
CA LYS A 112 -10.06 -25.08 -10.28
C LYS A 112 -9.48 -26.45 -10.69
N ASN A 113 -8.78 -26.51 -11.82
CA ASN A 113 -8.18 -27.74 -12.33
C ASN A 113 -6.82 -28.09 -11.69
N LYS A 114 -6.16 -27.17 -11.01
CA LYS A 114 -4.84 -27.38 -10.38
C LYS A 114 -4.90 -27.76 -8.91
N LEU A 115 -5.94 -27.37 -8.22
CA LEU A 115 -6.23 -27.83 -6.88
C LEU A 115 -7.14 -29.04 -7.00
N GLN A 116 -6.76 -30.17 -6.40
CA GLN A 116 -7.65 -31.34 -6.32
C GLN A 116 -9.01 -30.87 -5.79
N PRO A 117 -10.12 -31.33 -6.38
CA PRO A 117 -11.43 -30.85 -6.01
C PRO A 117 -11.64 -31.10 -4.52
N ILE A 118 -11.62 -30.03 -3.72
CA ILE A 118 -12.32 -30.04 -2.44
C ILE A 118 -13.76 -30.30 -2.86
N ASN A 119 -14.24 -31.50 -2.60
CA ASN A 119 -15.58 -31.90 -3.00
C ASN A 119 -16.57 -30.92 -2.35
N HIS A 120 -17.12 -30.03 -3.16
CA HIS A 120 -18.16 -29.09 -2.71
C HIS A 120 -19.37 -29.80 -2.08
N SER A 121 -19.53 -31.10 -2.36
CA SER A 121 -20.56 -31.96 -1.72
C SER A 121 -20.38 -32.16 -0.22
N ASP A 122 -19.16 -32.01 0.31
CA ASP A 122 -18.89 -32.19 1.73
C ASP A 122 -19.27 -30.98 2.58
N PHE A 123 -19.38 -29.81 1.93
CA PHE A 123 -19.82 -28.55 2.54
C PHE A 123 -21.30 -28.21 2.29
N ALA A 124 -21.98 -28.97 1.44
CA ALA A 124 -23.34 -28.66 0.97
C ALA A 124 -24.44 -29.26 1.85
N LYS A 125 -24.14 -29.86 2.99
CA LYS A 125 -25.15 -30.60 3.79
C LYS A 125 -25.72 -29.88 4.98
N GLU A 126 -25.26 -28.71 5.32
CA GLU A 126 -25.91 -27.86 6.32
C GLU A 126 -25.90 -26.44 5.80
N ASP A 127 -26.85 -25.61 6.24
CA ASP A 127 -27.01 -24.18 5.98
C ASP A 127 -25.74 -23.33 6.21
N ALA A 128 -24.58 -23.86 5.85
CA ALA A 128 -23.28 -23.26 5.83
C ALA A 128 -23.28 -22.21 4.69
N THR A 129 -23.88 -21.16 5.03
CA THR A 129 -24.08 -19.89 4.41
C THR A 129 -22.95 -19.51 3.45
N THR A 130 -23.30 -18.80 2.41
CA THR A 130 -22.45 -17.98 1.52
C THR A 130 -21.21 -17.40 2.23
N VAL A 131 -21.32 -17.07 3.50
CA VAL A 131 -20.26 -16.56 4.38
C VAL A 131 -19.11 -17.55 4.58
N THR A 132 -19.40 -18.85 4.81
CA THR A 132 -18.35 -19.86 5.02
C THR A 132 -17.55 -20.11 3.74
N TYR A 133 -18.22 -20.13 2.59
CA TYR A 133 -17.57 -20.26 1.28
C TYR A 133 -16.66 -19.06 0.99
N HIS A 134 -17.13 -17.83 1.21
CA HIS A 134 -16.32 -16.62 1.04
C HIS A 134 -15.11 -16.60 1.97
N ASN A 135 -15.26 -17.02 3.21
CA ASN A 135 -14.15 -17.10 4.16
C ASN A 135 -13.09 -18.12 3.72
N LEU A 136 -13.52 -19.26 3.18
CA LEU A 136 -12.61 -20.25 2.62
C LEU A 136 -11.82 -19.69 1.43
N ILE A 137 -12.50 -19.07 0.47
CA ILE A 137 -11.86 -18.44 -0.70
C ILE A 137 -10.90 -17.33 -0.26
N MET A 138 -11.28 -16.52 0.72
CA MET A 138 -10.40 -15.49 1.27
C MET A 138 -9.12 -16.09 1.86
N GLY A 139 -9.24 -17.20 2.64
CA GLY A 139 -8.10 -17.93 3.19
C GLY A 139 -7.18 -18.51 2.10
N LEU A 140 -7.76 -19.11 1.07
CA LEU A 140 -7.01 -19.64 -0.07
C LEU A 140 -6.33 -18.54 -0.88
N SER A 141 -6.97 -17.39 -1.05
CA SER A 141 -6.41 -16.20 -1.70
C SER A 141 -5.19 -15.68 -0.94
N PHE A 142 -5.26 -15.65 0.40
CA PHE A 142 -4.13 -15.29 1.24
C PHE A 142 -2.97 -16.28 1.11
N LEU A 143 -3.25 -17.59 1.15
CA LEU A 143 -2.22 -18.62 0.94
C LEU A 143 -1.55 -18.49 -0.43
N ARG A 144 -2.33 -18.13 -1.46
CA ARG A 144 -1.80 -17.89 -2.80
C ARG A 144 -0.87 -16.68 -2.84
N ASP A 145 -1.23 -15.56 -2.22
CA ASP A 145 -0.35 -14.39 -2.09
C ASP A 145 0.96 -14.77 -1.40
N CYS A 146 0.91 -15.56 -0.32
CA CYS A 146 2.09 -16.06 0.38
C CYS A 146 3.02 -16.88 -0.53
N ASN A 147 2.46 -17.65 -1.45
CA ASN A 147 3.24 -18.47 -2.40
C ASN A 147 3.74 -17.70 -3.63
N SER A 148 3.07 -16.60 -4.01
CA SER A 148 3.36 -15.87 -5.26
C SER A 148 4.24 -14.65 -5.07
N GLY A 149 4.27 -14.02 -3.93
CA GLY A 149 5.07 -12.80 -3.76
C GLY A 149 4.99 -12.11 -2.43
N ASN A 150 4.16 -12.59 -1.53
CA ASN A 150 3.94 -11.99 -0.19
C ASN A 150 3.57 -10.50 -0.26
N ALA A 151 2.67 -10.13 -1.18
CA ALA A 151 2.30 -8.74 -1.39
C ALA A 151 1.61 -8.15 -0.14
N ILE A 152 0.73 -8.93 0.51
CA ILE A 152 0.02 -8.53 1.73
C ILE A 152 1.02 -8.33 2.89
N VAL A 153 1.99 -9.23 3.06
CA VAL A 153 3.03 -9.11 4.10
C VAL A 153 3.91 -7.87 3.89
N LYS A 154 4.28 -7.61 2.63
CA LYS A 154 5.06 -6.40 2.27
C LYS A 154 4.25 -5.13 2.51
N LEU A 155 2.95 -5.16 2.21
CA LEU A 155 2.03 -4.06 2.46
C LEU A 155 1.90 -3.81 3.97
N GLY A 156 1.72 -4.84 4.79
CA GLY A 156 1.65 -4.74 6.25
C GLY A 156 2.92 -4.16 6.88
N SER A 157 4.11 -4.53 6.34
CA SER A 157 5.38 -3.92 6.76
C SER A 157 5.48 -2.43 6.40
N TYR A 158 4.89 -2.02 5.29
CA TYR A 158 4.80 -0.61 4.89
C TYR A 158 3.81 0.14 5.79
N GLU A 159 2.66 -0.43 6.04
CA GLU A 159 1.61 0.11 6.91
C GLU A 159 2.10 0.33 8.33
N THR A 160 2.83 -0.63 8.91
CA THR A 160 3.45 -0.48 10.23
C THR A 160 4.36 0.75 10.30
N ARG A 161 5.15 1.01 9.24
CA ARG A 161 5.99 2.21 9.15
C ARG A 161 5.19 3.50 9.02
N LEU A 162 4.08 3.47 8.29
CA LEU A 162 3.16 4.60 8.20
C LEU A 162 2.50 4.91 9.55
N LEU A 163 2.01 3.90 10.26
CA LEU A 163 1.40 4.04 11.58
C LEU A 163 2.39 4.63 12.60
N HIS A 164 3.62 4.14 12.59
CA HIS A 164 4.67 4.70 13.44
C HIS A 164 4.95 6.17 13.12
N ARG A 165 5.08 6.50 11.83
CA ARG A 165 5.28 7.89 11.37
C ARG A 165 4.08 8.77 11.74
N TYR A 166 2.87 8.29 11.56
CA TYR A 166 1.64 8.99 11.91
C TYR A 166 1.61 9.35 13.40
N SER A 167 1.88 8.38 14.27
CA SER A 167 1.98 8.57 15.70
C SER A 167 3.06 9.59 16.09
N GLN A 168 4.25 9.50 15.49
CA GLN A 168 5.35 10.46 15.74
C GLN A 168 4.97 11.88 15.34
N LEU A 169 4.32 12.07 14.20
CA LEU A 169 3.88 13.40 13.74
C LEU A 169 2.84 14.02 14.67
N HIS A 170 1.91 13.22 15.19
CA HIS A 170 0.94 13.70 16.20
C HIS A 170 1.61 14.10 17.50
N VAL A 171 2.58 13.32 17.98
CA VAL A 171 3.37 13.67 19.18
C VAL A 171 4.13 14.98 18.96
N GLN A 172 4.79 15.14 17.80
CA GLN A 172 5.50 16.37 17.45
C GLN A 172 4.56 17.59 17.38
N LEU A 173 3.40 17.43 16.74
CA LEU A 173 2.41 18.52 16.66
C LEU A 173 1.91 18.93 18.06
N LYS A 174 1.60 17.94 18.90
CA LYS A 174 1.14 18.19 20.29
C LYS A 174 2.23 18.86 21.12
N ALA A 175 3.47 18.40 21.07
CA ALA A 175 4.61 18.99 21.76
C ALA A 175 4.82 20.44 21.31
N TYR A 176 4.84 20.69 19.99
CA TYR A 176 5.00 22.01 19.43
C TYR A 176 3.91 23.00 19.90
N LYS A 177 2.63 22.57 19.89
CA LYS A 177 1.52 23.41 20.36
C LYS A 177 1.64 23.74 21.84
N ARG A 178 1.99 22.76 22.65
CA ARG A 178 2.19 22.95 24.10
C ARG A 178 3.28 23.98 24.39
N GLU A 179 4.43 23.89 23.72
CA GLU A 179 5.55 24.81 23.93
C GLU A 179 5.24 26.26 23.51
N HIS A 180 4.50 26.44 22.42
CA HIS A 180 4.35 27.75 21.78
C HIS A 180 3.02 28.44 22.07
N TYR A 181 1.97 27.72 22.45
CA TYR A 181 0.61 28.25 22.53
C TYR A 181 -0.12 27.95 23.85
N GLU A 182 0.19 26.88 24.58
CA GLU A 182 -0.47 26.53 25.83
C GLU A 182 0.30 27.01 27.08
N SER A 183 1.52 27.50 26.91
CA SER A 183 2.35 28.05 28.00
C SER A 183 2.20 29.58 28.16
N ARG A 184 1.24 30.18 27.49
CA ARG A 184 0.83 31.58 27.64
C ARG A 184 -0.53 31.67 28.33
#